data_177d69659a5957a647a7a600c658fa99
#
_entry.id   177d69659a5957a647a7a600c658fa99
#
_cell.length_a   1.000
_cell.length_b   1.000
_cell.length_c   1.000
_cell.angle_alpha   90.00
_cell.angle_beta   90.00
_cell.angle_gamma   90.00
#
_symmetry.space_group_name_H-M   'P 1'
#
loop_
_entity.id
_entity.type
_entity.pdbx_description
1 polymer ?
#
loop_
_entity_poly.entity_id
_entity_poly.type
_entity_poly.pdbx_seq_one_letter_code
_entity_poly.pdbx_strand_id
1 'polypeptide(L)'
;MDKVRTPATDIVRDLARGLPFEDSSVDEIYCDNVLEHIGPAEDFIFVLNEFYRVLKPGAVATIIVPDGRSQAAWQDPTHCRAFVPRSALYWNQDLQWPKLYGITANFDVTVEEYGDRSAEAFLKFTCRARGKRKAY
;
A
#
# COMPACT_ATOMS: atom_id res chain seq x y z
N MET A 1 -5.56 -13.48 -20.05
CA MET A 1 -6.27 -13.49 -19.44
C MET A 1 -7.30 -12.87 -19.73
N ASP A 2 -7.77 -12.70 -19.82
CA ASP A 2 -8.59 -12.33 -19.98
C ASP A 2 -9.18 -11.57 -19.98
N LYS A 3 -9.56 -11.44 -20.44
CA LYS A 3 -10.50 -11.21 -20.38
C LYS A 3 -11.04 -9.95 -20.46
N VAL A 4 -12.22 -9.64 -20.33
CA VAL A 4 -12.50 -8.27 -20.06
C VAL A 4 -11.81 -7.91 -18.78
N ARG A 5 -10.86 -7.03 -18.87
CA ARG A 5 -10.05 -6.58 -17.75
C ARG A 5 -9.98 -5.10 -17.72
N THR A 6 -9.97 -4.56 -16.52
CA THR A 6 -9.57 -3.18 -16.35
C THR A 6 -8.12 -3.17 -15.94
N PRO A 7 -7.39 -2.07 -16.18
CA PRO A 7 -6.03 -1.96 -15.70
C PRO A 7 -5.92 -2.21 -14.20
N ALA A 8 -6.89 -1.74 -13.42
CA ALA A 8 -6.88 -1.96 -11.97
C ALA A 8 -6.98 -3.44 -11.62
N THR A 9 -7.85 -4.19 -12.33
CA THR A 9 -8.01 -5.61 -12.09
C THR A 9 -6.72 -6.39 -12.35
N ASP A 10 -6.05 -6.06 -13.44
CA ASP A 10 -4.80 -6.72 -13.78
C ASP A 10 -3.70 -6.42 -12.77
N ILE A 11 -3.59 -5.16 -12.37
CA ILE A 11 -2.57 -4.74 -11.41
C ILE A 11 -2.77 -5.44 -10.07
N VAL A 12 -4.00 -5.49 -9.57
CA VAL A 12 -4.30 -6.16 -8.30
C VAL A 12 -3.94 -7.64 -8.36
N ARG A 13 -4.28 -8.30 -9.46
CA ARG A 13 -3.95 -9.71 -9.64
C ARG A 13 -2.45 -9.96 -9.64
N ASP A 14 -1.71 -9.10 -10.35
CA ASP A 14 -0.27 -9.25 -10.46
C ASP A 14 0.41 -8.99 -9.11
N LEU A 15 -0.05 -7.98 -8.38
CA LEU A 15 0.51 -7.69 -7.05
C LEU A 15 0.31 -8.87 -6.10
N ALA A 16 -0.84 -9.54 -6.18
CA ALA A 16 -1.14 -10.67 -5.30
C ALA A 16 -0.24 -11.88 -5.57
N ARG A 17 0.43 -11.91 -6.71
CA ARG A 17 1.39 -12.99 -7.05
C ARG A 17 2.80 -12.70 -6.60
N GLY A 18 3.06 -11.50 -6.09
CA GLY A 18 4.38 -11.05 -5.72
C GLY A 18 5.07 -10.28 -6.83
N LEU A 19 6.04 -9.49 -6.45
CA LEU A 19 6.78 -8.66 -7.39
C LEU A 19 7.98 -9.45 -7.92
N PRO A 20 8.20 -9.43 -9.25
CA PRO A 20 9.27 -10.24 -9.87
C PRO A 20 10.63 -9.56 -9.76
N PHE A 21 10.96 -9.05 -8.58
CA PHE A 21 12.22 -8.37 -8.32
C PHE A 21 12.87 -8.96 -7.09
N GLU A 22 14.19 -8.92 -7.06
CA GLU A 22 14.96 -9.39 -5.91
C GLU A 22 14.79 -8.43 -4.74
N ASP A 23 15.13 -8.91 -3.56
CA ASP A 23 15.13 -8.09 -2.35
C ASP A 23 16.05 -6.88 -2.56
N SER A 24 15.60 -5.73 -2.08
CA SER A 24 16.40 -4.50 -2.08
C SER A 24 16.99 -4.15 -3.45
N SER A 25 16.17 -4.28 -4.50
CA SER A 25 16.61 -4.04 -5.87
C SER A 25 15.90 -2.88 -6.56
N VAL A 26 14.81 -2.39 -5.98
CA VAL A 26 13.97 -1.36 -6.61
C VAL A 26 14.24 0.00 -6.00
N ASP A 27 14.39 1.00 -6.86
CA ASP A 27 14.70 2.36 -6.44
C ASP A 27 13.49 3.17 -6.01
N GLU A 28 12.31 2.86 -6.56
CA GLU A 28 11.11 3.63 -6.29
C GLU A 28 9.87 2.84 -6.70
N ILE A 29 8.79 3.01 -5.94
CA ILE A 29 7.47 2.49 -6.29
C ILE A 29 6.50 3.67 -6.29
N TYR A 30 5.65 3.73 -7.32
CA TYR A 30 4.57 4.70 -7.39
C TYR A 30 3.26 3.95 -7.62
N CYS A 31 2.34 4.06 -6.67
CA CYS A 31 1.12 3.28 -6.65
C CYS A 31 -0.07 4.22 -6.44
N ASP A 32 -0.80 4.49 -7.52
CA ASP A 32 -1.84 5.50 -7.52
C ASP A 32 -3.21 4.84 -7.74
N ASN A 33 -4.06 4.89 -6.71
CA ASN A 33 -5.42 4.38 -6.75
C ASN A 33 -5.50 2.88 -7.11
N VAL A 34 -4.67 2.09 -6.47
CA VAL A 34 -4.62 0.64 -6.67
C VAL A 34 -4.97 -0.12 -5.38
N LEU A 35 -4.39 0.27 -4.25
CA LEU A 35 -4.48 -0.53 -3.03
C LEU A 35 -5.88 -0.64 -2.46
N GLU A 36 -6.76 0.32 -2.75
CA GLU A 36 -8.15 0.26 -2.30
C GLU A 36 -8.94 -0.85 -2.98
N HIS A 37 -8.42 -1.41 -4.07
CA HIS A 37 -9.06 -2.50 -4.79
C HIS A 37 -8.64 -3.89 -4.32
N ILE A 38 -7.71 -3.97 -3.38
CA ILE A 38 -7.27 -5.26 -2.84
C ILE A 38 -8.25 -5.70 -1.76
N GLY A 39 -8.94 -6.83 -1.97
CA GLY A 39 -10.02 -7.26 -1.09
C GLY A 39 -9.55 -7.91 0.20
N PRO A 40 -8.98 -9.14 0.16
CA PRO A 40 -8.60 -9.84 1.39
C PRO A 40 -7.49 -9.15 2.15
N ALA A 41 -7.60 -9.15 3.49
CA ALA A 41 -6.59 -8.53 4.32
C ALA A 41 -5.20 -9.16 4.12
N GLU A 42 -5.14 -10.48 4.00
CA GLU A 42 -3.88 -11.17 3.78
C GLU A 42 -3.21 -10.77 2.47
N ASP A 43 -4.00 -10.47 1.44
CA ASP A 43 -3.45 -10.01 0.16
C ASP A 43 -2.88 -8.60 0.29
N PHE A 44 -3.56 -7.72 1.00
CA PHE A 44 -3.06 -6.38 1.25
C PHE A 44 -1.74 -6.44 2.03
N ILE A 45 -1.70 -7.25 3.08
CA ILE A 45 -0.50 -7.41 3.89
C ILE A 45 0.65 -7.95 3.05
N PHE A 46 0.35 -8.94 2.20
CA PHE A 46 1.36 -9.49 1.30
C PHE A 46 1.93 -8.42 0.38
N VAL A 47 1.08 -7.61 -0.23
CA VAL A 47 1.51 -6.55 -1.14
C VAL A 47 2.36 -5.51 -0.40
N LEU A 48 1.94 -5.10 0.79
CA LEU A 48 2.68 -4.14 1.59
C LEU A 48 4.08 -4.69 1.92
N ASN A 49 4.15 -5.96 2.29
CA ASN A 49 5.42 -6.62 2.58
C ASN A 49 6.29 -6.72 1.33
N GLU A 50 5.69 -6.97 0.16
CA GLU A 50 6.42 -7.05 -1.10
C GLU A 50 7.01 -5.70 -1.49
N PHE A 51 6.26 -4.61 -1.29
CA PHE A 51 6.80 -3.28 -1.53
C PHE A 51 8.05 -3.06 -0.70
N TYR A 52 7.98 -3.41 0.57
CA TYR A 52 9.12 -3.25 1.45
C TYR A 52 10.28 -4.17 1.05
N ARG A 53 9.97 -5.41 0.71
CA ARG A 53 10.99 -6.40 0.35
C ARG A 53 11.85 -5.94 -0.82
N VAL A 54 11.21 -5.45 -1.88
CA VAL A 54 11.92 -5.10 -3.11
C VAL A 54 12.61 -3.74 -3.06
N LEU A 55 12.14 -2.83 -2.21
CA LEU A 55 12.73 -1.50 -2.12
C LEU A 55 14.08 -1.55 -1.45
N LYS A 56 15.03 -0.80 -2.01
CA LYS A 56 16.31 -0.57 -1.35
C LYS A 56 16.08 0.18 -0.06
N PRO A 57 16.93 -0.02 0.97
CA PRO A 57 16.84 0.79 2.18
C PRO A 57 16.90 2.28 1.83
N GLY A 58 16.00 3.07 2.37
CA GLY A 58 15.90 4.50 2.10
C GLY A 58 15.11 4.86 0.85
N ALA A 59 14.77 3.89 0.01
CA ALA A 59 13.94 4.13 -1.16
C ALA A 59 12.47 4.34 -0.76
N VAL A 60 11.70 4.97 -1.64
CA VAL A 60 10.35 5.43 -1.33
C VAL A 60 9.31 4.73 -2.17
N ALA A 61 8.24 4.30 -1.51
CA ALA A 61 6.98 3.97 -2.18
C ALA A 61 6.01 5.12 -1.94
N THR A 62 5.49 5.68 -3.02
CA THR A 62 4.44 6.69 -2.97
C THR A 62 3.13 5.99 -3.20
N ILE A 63 2.22 6.08 -2.23
CA ILE A 63 0.93 5.40 -2.28
C ILE A 63 -0.18 6.44 -2.22
N ILE A 64 -1.01 6.49 -3.25
CA ILE A 64 -2.14 7.42 -3.31
C ILE A 64 -3.41 6.59 -3.30
N VAL A 65 -4.32 6.92 -2.39
CA VAL A 65 -5.59 6.23 -2.21
C VAL A 65 -6.67 7.25 -1.88
N PRO A 66 -7.95 6.91 -2.11
CA PRO A 66 -9.04 7.78 -1.64
C PRO A 66 -9.02 7.87 -0.12
N ASP A 67 -9.31 9.07 0.38
CA ASP A 67 -9.45 9.30 1.82
C ASP A 67 -10.72 8.62 2.30
N GLY A 68 -10.61 7.72 3.26
CA GLY A 68 -11.73 6.96 3.79
C GLY A 68 -12.82 7.82 4.43
N ARG A 69 -12.55 9.11 4.65
CA ARG A 69 -13.50 10.07 5.17
C ARG A 69 -14.25 10.79 4.06
N SER A 70 -14.00 10.47 2.79
CA SER A 70 -14.64 11.11 1.65
C SER A 70 -15.56 10.14 0.94
N GLN A 71 -16.48 10.67 0.12
CA GLN A 71 -17.40 9.85 -0.65
C GLN A 71 -16.66 8.99 -1.67
N ALA A 72 -15.57 9.48 -2.21
CA ALA A 72 -14.80 8.76 -3.23
C ALA A 72 -14.33 7.39 -2.75
N ALA A 73 -14.12 7.23 -1.45
CA ALA A 73 -13.68 5.94 -0.89
C ALA A 73 -14.78 4.87 -0.94
N TRP A 74 -16.04 5.29 -0.96
CA TRP A 74 -17.17 4.38 -0.76
C TRP A 74 -18.10 4.29 -1.95
N GLN A 75 -18.09 5.27 -2.85
CA GLN A 75 -19.02 5.32 -3.97
C GLN A 75 -18.73 4.29 -5.05
N ASP A 76 -17.49 3.84 -5.15
CA ASP A 76 -17.06 2.89 -6.17
C ASP A 76 -17.24 1.47 -5.65
N PRO A 77 -18.05 0.64 -6.31
CA PRO A 77 -18.31 -0.72 -5.84
C PRO A 77 -17.10 -1.64 -5.89
N THR A 78 -16.02 -1.25 -6.57
CA THR A 78 -14.80 -2.06 -6.63
C THR A 78 -13.82 -1.73 -5.53
N HIS A 79 -14.11 -0.72 -4.71
CA HIS A 79 -13.27 -0.41 -3.56
C HIS A 79 -13.55 -1.42 -2.44
N CYS A 80 -12.49 -2.04 -1.94
CA CYS A 80 -12.59 -3.12 -0.96
C CYS A 80 -12.17 -2.70 0.44
N ARG A 81 -11.43 -1.58 0.56
CA ARG A 81 -10.94 -1.08 1.84
C ARG A 81 -10.81 0.42 1.79
N ALA A 82 -10.83 1.02 2.96
CA ALA A 82 -10.66 2.46 3.10
C ALA A 82 -9.41 2.75 3.91
N PHE A 83 -8.83 3.92 3.65
CA PHE A 83 -7.62 4.37 4.33
C PHE A 83 -7.89 5.69 5.01
N VAL A 84 -7.29 5.88 6.17
CA VAL A 84 -7.24 7.15 6.86
C VAL A 84 -5.78 7.42 7.21
N PRO A 85 -5.42 8.66 7.60
CA PRO A 85 -4.01 8.93 7.90
C PRO A 85 -3.41 7.95 8.92
N ARG A 86 -4.19 7.54 9.91
CA ARG A 86 -3.72 6.61 10.94
C ARG A 86 -3.52 5.19 10.43
N SER A 87 -3.97 4.86 9.23
CA SER A 87 -3.71 3.53 8.65
C SER A 87 -2.23 3.22 8.61
N ALA A 88 -1.39 4.24 8.43
CA ALA A 88 0.05 4.06 8.34
C ALA A 88 0.71 3.63 9.66
N LEU A 89 0.00 3.68 10.78
CA LEU A 89 0.52 3.16 12.04
C LEU A 89 0.85 1.67 11.97
N TYR A 90 0.22 0.96 11.03
CA TYR A 90 0.44 -0.48 10.85
C TYR A 90 1.51 -0.80 9.81
N TRP A 91 2.14 0.20 9.21
CA TRP A 91 3.08 0.00 8.11
C TRP A 91 4.54 0.07 8.55
N ASN A 92 4.78 -0.06 9.83
CA ASN A 92 6.13 -0.14 10.39
C ASN A 92 6.10 -1.05 11.61
N GLN A 93 7.23 -1.15 12.29
CA GLN A 93 7.39 -2.07 13.41
C GLN A 93 7.44 -1.35 14.76
N ASP A 94 6.96 -0.10 14.82
CA ASP A 94 6.98 0.67 16.06
C ASP A 94 5.99 0.12 17.09
N LEU A 95 4.85 -0.37 16.61
CA LEU A 95 3.86 -1.03 17.47
C LEU A 95 3.98 -2.55 17.30
N GLN A 96 3.46 -3.29 18.26
CA GLN A 96 3.51 -4.75 18.20
C GLN A 96 2.46 -5.35 17.26
N TRP A 97 1.36 -4.62 17.00
CA TRP A 97 0.23 -5.16 16.23
C TRP A 97 0.60 -5.57 14.81
N PRO A 98 1.38 -4.78 14.05
CA PRO A 98 1.73 -5.19 12.70
C PRO A 98 2.41 -6.55 12.65
N LYS A 99 3.33 -6.78 13.56
CA LYS A 99 4.06 -8.04 13.64
C LYS A 99 3.12 -9.22 13.88
N LEU A 100 2.11 -9.02 14.72
CA LEU A 100 1.14 -10.07 15.03
C LEU A 100 0.28 -10.40 13.81
N TYR A 101 0.09 -9.45 12.90
CA TYR A 101 -0.68 -9.67 11.68
C TYR A 101 0.16 -10.20 10.52
N GLY A 102 1.45 -10.42 10.73
CA GLY A 102 2.33 -10.88 9.67
C GLY A 102 2.89 -9.77 8.80
N ILE A 103 2.82 -8.53 9.26
CA ILE A 103 3.40 -7.39 8.54
C ILE A 103 4.88 -7.33 8.85
N THR A 104 5.71 -7.45 7.83
CA THR A 104 7.17 -7.28 7.94
C THR A 104 7.60 -5.91 7.42
N ALA A 105 6.73 -5.22 6.72
CA ALA A 105 7.00 -3.89 6.21
C ALA A 105 7.41 -2.95 7.33
N ASN A 106 8.37 -2.07 7.05
CA ASN A 106 8.89 -1.16 8.05
C ASN A 106 9.25 0.17 7.41
N PHE A 107 8.26 1.05 7.34
CA PHE A 107 8.40 2.34 6.67
C PHE A 107 8.36 3.50 7.64
N ASP A 108 9.11 4.55 7.31
CA ASP A 108 8.81 5.89 7.81
C ASP A 108 7.79 6.49 6.86
N VAL A 109 6.65 6.92 7.39
CA VAL A 109 5.54 7.37 6.56
C VAL A 109 5.18 8.81 6.89
N THR A 110 5.05 9.63 5.84
CA THR A 110 4.41 10.94 5.94
C THR A 110 3.16 10.92 5.08
N VAL A 111 2.15 11.69 5.50
CA VAL A 111 0.84 11.69 4.84
C VAL A 111 0.49 13.12 4.45
N GLU A 112 0.05 13.31 3.21
CA GLU A 112 -0.53 14.56 2.73
C GLU A 112 -1.99 14.31 2.41
N GLU A 113 -2.84 15.24 2.82
CA GLU A 113 -4.28 15.17 2.58
C GLU A 113 -4.66 16.26 1.61
N TYR A 114 -5.43 15.92 0.60
CA TYR A 114 -5.87 16.92 -0.38
C TYR A 114 -7.22 16.55 -0.96
N GLY A 115 -7.89 17.55 -1.56
CA GLY A 115 -9.22 17.36 -2.11
C GLY A 115 -10.31 17.75 -1.12
N ASP A 116 -11.54 17.47 -1.51
CA ASP A 116 -12.75 17.83 -0.75
C ASP A 116 -13.38 16.57 -0.17
N ARG A 117 -13.36 16.42 1.14
CA ARG A 117 -13.91 15.24 1.80
C ARG A 117 -15.41 15.04 1.55
N SER A 118 -16.13 16.09 1.19
CA SER A 118 -17.54 15.94 0.86
C SER A 118 -17.77 15.27 -0.49
N ALA A 119 -16.73 15.13 -1.31
CA ALA A 119 -16.82 14.52 -2.62
C ALA A 119 -15.60 13.62 -2.87
N GLU A 120 -14.49 14.19 -3.33
CA GLU A 120 -13.28 13.46 -3.63
C GLU A 120 -12.12 14.03 -2.86
N ALA A 121 -11.62 13.24 -1.93
CA ALA A 121 -10.40 13.57 -1.22
C ALA A 121 -9.45 12.37 -1.28
N PHE A 122 -8.17 12.65 -1.24
CA PHE A 122 -7.12 11.65 -1.41
C PHE A 122 -6.07 11.80 -0.33
N LEU A 123 -5.42 10.69 -0.03
CA LEU A 123 -4.27 10.62 0.85
C LEU A 123 -3.07 10.21 0.01
N LYS A 124 -1.96 10.92 0.20
CA LYS A 124 -0.69 10.55 -0.39
C LYS A 124 0.25 10.15 0.74
N PHE A 125 0.52 8.87 0.81
CA PHE A 125 1.47 8.31 1.77
C PHE A 125 2.83 8.23 1.11
N THR A 126 3.82 8.87 1.71
CA THR A 126 5.21 8.76 1.29
C THR A 126 5.89 7.80 2.26
N CYS A 127 6.20 6.61 1.79
CA CYS A 127 6.68 5.50 2.61
C CYS A 127 8.15 5.25 2.30
N ARG A 128 9.04 5.65 3.19
CA ARG A 128 10.47 5.43 3.04
C ARG A 128 10.87 4.15 3.75
N ALA A 129 11.47 3.23 3.02
CA ALA A 129 11.88 1.95 3.57
C ALA A 129 12.99 2.15 4.59
N ARG A 130 12.77 1.70 5.82
CA ARG A 130 13.79 1.70 6.86
C ARG A 130 14.81 0.61 6.56
N GLY A 131 15.98 0.71 7.19
CA GLY A 131 17.01 -0.30 7.07
C GLY A 131 16.50 -1.67 7.45
N LYS A 132 17.00 -2.70 6.78
CA LYS A 132 16.55 -4.06 6.99
C LYS A 132 17.47 -4.76 7.96
N ARG A 133 16.87 -5.55 8.86
CA ARG A 133 17.65 -6.33 9.79
C ARG A 133 18.28 -7.50 9.07
N LYS A 134 19.50 -7.82 9.46
CA LYS A 134 20.14 -9.04 9.02
C LYS A 134 19.49 -10.22 9.74
N ALA A 135 19.32 -11.31 9.02
CA ALA A 135 18.92 -12.57 9.64
C ALA A 135 20.14 -13.16 10.35
N TYR A 136 19.89 -13.70 11.51
CA TYR A 136 20.92 -14.38 12.28
C TYR A 136 20.54 -15.82 12.47
#